data_afb99a1eaa72029f0ea5b7f8dbb873eb
#
_entry.id   afb99a1eaa72029f0ea5b7f8dbb873eb
#
_cell.length_a   1.000
_cell.length_b   1.000
_cell.length_c   1.000
_cell.angle_alpha   90.00
_cell.angle_beta   90.00
_cell.angle_gamma   90.00
#
_symmetry.space_group_name_H-M   'P 1'
#
loop_
_entity.id
_entity.type
_entity.pdbx_description
1 polymer ?
#
loop_
_entity_poly.entity_id
_entity_poly.type
_entity_poly.pdbx_seq_one_letter_code
_entity_poly.pdbx_strand_id
1 'polypeptide(L)'
;ALSIPFVGPWLAYLIFGGEFPTRELIGRLYVFHIMLIPALMIGAVGLHLAILWFQKHTQYPGPGRTEANVVGRHFWPGQVFRSLGLFFLTAAVLALLGGFVQINPVWVYGPFVPSAVSSPAQPDWYIGWLEGALRLGPNWEPTVFGVTIPSPFVPGVVLPGLLFTAFALWPFIEARLTGDHREHHLLDYPWQAPLRLALGSAALTIFVVLTVAGANDILAVFLNVEVEALTEALRVVLVVAPIVVGVVAYRLAVERARRPPEAPATSAGIRLRRTADGGFEEVEEGAS
;
A
#
# COMPACT_ATOMS: atom_id res chain seq x y z
N ALA A 1 12.51 -13.44 -11.27
CA ALA A 1 13.73 -14.10 -10.78
C ALA A 1 14.89 -13.90 -11.78
N LEU A 2 14.69 -14.25 -13.06
CA LEU A 2 15.77 -14.18 -14.09
C LEU A 2 16.42 -12.80 -14.25
N SER A 3 15.70 -11.72 -13.98
CA SER A 3 16.24 -10.36 -14.10
C SER A 3 17.21 -9.96 -12.98
N ILE A 4 17.37 -10.78 -11.95
CA ILE A 4 18.33 -10.49 -10.86
C ILE A 4 19.73 -10.85 -11.33
N PRO A 5 20.67 -9.89 -11.43
CA PRO A 5 22.02 -10.17 -11.90
C PRO A 5 22.71 -11.20 -11.00
N PHE A 6 23.54 -12.06 -11.58
CA PHE A 6 24.36 -13.11 -10.96
C PHE A 6 23.58 -14.27 -10.32
N VAL A 7 22.50 -13.99 -9.55
CA VAL A 7 21.76 -15.02 -8.81
C VAL A 7 20.44 -15.43 -9.46
N GLY A 8 19.95 -14.64 -10.42
CA GLY A 8 18.66 -14.86 -11.07
C GLY A 8 18.50 -16.24 -11.69
N PRO A 9 19.47 -16.73 -12.50
CA PRO A 9 19.41 -18.07 -13.08
C PRO A 9 19.35 -19.17 -12.04
N TRP A 10 20.10 -19.06 -10.94
CA TRP A 10 20.08 -20.02 -9.84
C TRP A 10 18.74 -20.04 -9.09
N LEU A 11 18.16 -18.86 -8.85
CA LEU A 11 16.84 -18.74 -8.26
C LEU A 11 15.76 -19.34 -9.16
N ALA A 12 15.85 -19.07 -10.47
CA ALA A 12 14.94 -19.65 -11.45
C ALA A 12 15.06 -21.18 -11.49
N TYR A 13 16.28 -21.70 -11.49
CA TYR A 13 16.54 -23.14 -11.44
C TYR A 13 15.93 -23.79 -10.20
N LEU A 14 16.10 -23.17 -9.03
CA LEU A 14 15.53 -23.64 -7.77
C LEU A 14 14.00 -23.64 -7.79
N ILE A 15 13.38 -22.54 -8.28
CA ILE A 15 11.93 -22.39 -8.33
C ILE A 15 11.31 -23.33 -9.36
N PHE A 16 11.89 -23.41 -10.56
CA PHE A 16 11.35 -24.22 -11.66
C PHE A 16 11.71 -25.69 -11.56
N GLY A 17 12.66 -26.04 -10.70
CA GLY A 17 13.12 -27.43 -10.52
C GLY A 17 14.07 -27.89 -11.63
N GLY A 18 14.63 -26.98 -12.43
CA GLY A 18 15.55 -27.25 -13.52
C GLY A 18 15.80 -26.00 -14.38
N GLU A 19 16.56 -26.17 -15.46
CA GLU A 19 16.86 -25.10 -16.42
C GLU A 19 15.58 -24.57 -17.09
N PHE A 20 14.62 -25.46 -17.33
CA PHE A 20 13.30 -25.14 -17.85
C PHE A 20 12.21 -25.60 -16.88
N PRO A 21 10.98 -25.04 -16.96
CA PRO A 21 9.87 -25.49 -16.13
C PRO A 21 9.65 -27.01 -16.26
N THR A 22 9.76 -27.71 -15.14
CA THR A 22 9.52 -29.15 -15.06
C THR A 22 8.07 -29.45 -14.73
N ARG A 23 7.66 -30.73 -14.79
CA ARG A 23 6.29 -31.15 -14.37
C ARG A 23 6.03 -30.85 -12.92
N GLU A 24 7.04 -30.87 -12.07
CA GLU A 24 6.98 -30.60 -10.65
C GLU A 24 6.68 -29.12 -10.34
N LEU A 25 6.94 -28.19 -11.26
CA LEU A 25 6.73 -26.77 -11.06
C LEU A 25 5.29 -26.46 -10.65
N ILE A 26 4.31 -26.98 -11.40
CA ILE A 26 2.88 -26.73 -11.14
C ILE A 26 2.50 -27.23 -9.75
N GLY A 27 2.89 -28.46 -9.40
CA GLY A 27 2.63 -29.03 -8.07
C GLY A 27 3.28 -28.25 -6.94
N ARG A 28 4.53 -27.80 -7.11
CA ARG A 28 5.24 -26.98 -6.13
C ARG A 28 4.56 -25.63 -5.94
N LEU A 29 4.30 -24.91 -7.01
CA LEU A 29 3.64 -23.61 -6.94
C LEU A 29 2.22 -23.72 -6.39
N TYR A 30 1.51 -24.80 -6.69
CA TYR A 30 0.19 -25.06 -6.13
C TYR A 30 0.26 -25.23 -4.61
N VAL A 31 1.17 -26.07 -4.09
CA VAL A 31 1.36 -26.24 -2.64
C VAL A 31 1.78 -24.93 -1.95
N PHE A 32 2.68 -24.17 -2.56
CA PHE A 32 3.03 -22.84 -2.06
C PHE A 32 1.81 -21.94 -1.96
N HIS A 33 0.99 -21.90 -3.00
CA HIS A 33 -0.17 -21.01 -3.09
C HIS A 33 -1.29 -21.38 -2.12
N ILE A 34 -1.63 -22.68 -1.98
CA ILE A 34 -2.77 -23.11 -1.16
C ILE A 34 -2.42 -23.36 0.31
N MET A 35 -1.17 -23.62 0.64
CA MET A 35 -0.76 -24.02 1.99
C MET A 35 0.27 -23.07 2.60
N LEU A 36 1.46 -22.93 2.00
CA LEU A 36 2.55 -22.21 2.63
C LEU A 36 2.26 -20.71 2.71
N ILE A 37 1.87 -20.06 1.62
CA ILE A 37 1.57 -18.63 1.60
C ILE A 37 0.38 -18.30 2.50
N PRO A 38 -0.77 -18.98 2.45
CA PRO A 38 -1.86 -18.74 3.40
C PRO A 38 -1.47 -18.97 4.86
N ALA A 39 -0.68 -20.01 5.16
CA ALA A 39 -0.21 -20.26 6.52
C ALA A 39 0.68 -19.11 7.03
N LEU A 40 1.62 -18.63 6.21
CA LEU A 40 2.46 -17.46 6.54
C LEU A 40 1.62 -16.19 6.71
N MET A 41 0.64 -15.97 5.85
CA MET A 41 -0.26 -14.81 5.96
C MET A 41 -1.09 -14.84 7.24
N ILE A 42 -1.68 -16.00 7.60
CA ILE A 42 -2.44 -16.16 8.84
C ILE A 42 -1.51 -15.93 10.05
N GLY A 43 -0.31 -16.49 10.02
CA GLY A 43 0.69 -16.28 11.07
C GLY A 43 1.09 -14.81 11.20
N ALA A 44 1.34 -14.13 10.09
CA ALA A 44 1.67 -12.70 10.07
C ALA A 44 0.51 -11.81 10.56
N VAL A 45 -0.72 -12.10 10.15
CA VAL A 45 -1.92 -11.41 10.65
C VAL A 45 -2.09 -11.64 12.14
N GLY A 46 -1.94 -12.88 12.61
CA GLY A 46 -2.01 -13.21 14.03
C GLY A 46 -0.97 -12.46 14.87
N LEU A 47 0.29 -12.42 14.39
CA LEU A 47 1.36 -11.65 15.03
C LEU A 47 1.06 -10.15 15.02
N HIS A 48 0.58 -9.61 13.90
CA HIS A 48 0.22 -8.20 13.77
C HIS A 48 -0.88 -7.80 14.80
N LEU A 49 -1.92 -8.62 14.92
CA LEU A 49 -2.99 -8.40 15.90
C LEU A 49 -2.50 -8.54 17.35
N ALA A 50 -1.59 -9.48 17.62
CA ALA A 50 -0.97 -9.61 18.94
C ALA A 50 -0.14 -8.37 19.31
N ILE A 51 0.67 -7.85 18.37
CA ILE A 51 1.44 -6.62 18.56
C ILE A 51 0.51 -5.44 18.81
N LEU A 52 -0.57 -5.30 18.04
CA LEU A 52 -1.57 -4.25 18.25
C LEU A 52 -2.18 -4.32 19.66
N TRP A 53 -2.45 -5.53 20.17
CA TRP A 53 -2.95 -5.73 21.53
C TRP A 53 -1.97 -5.24 22.59
N PHE A 54 -0.67 -5.47 22.41
CA PHE A 54 0.37 -4.99 23.32
C PHE A 54 0.59 -3.48 23.22
N GLN A 55 0.67 -2.93 22.02
CA GLN A 55 0.97 -1.51 21.79
C GLN A 55 -0.23 -0.59 22.08
N LYS A 56 -1.45 -1.14 22.23
CA LYS A 56 -2.69 -0.39 22.42
C LYS A 56 -3.09 0.42 21.17
N HIS A 57 -4.16 1.21 21.32
CA HIS A 57 -4.71 1.99 20.21
C HIS A 57 -4.11 3.37 20.13
N THR A 58 -3.96 3.86 18.91
CA THR A 58 -3.87 5.28 18.62
C THR A 58 -5.26 5.85 18.36
N GLN A 59 -5.45 7.13 18.63
CA GLN A 59 -6.70 7.85 18.36
C GLN A 59 -6.43 9.06 17.46
N TYR A 60 -7.40 9.39 16.61
CA TYR A 60 -7.34 10.63 15.85
C TYR A 60 -7.46 11.84 16.79
N PRO A 61 -6.80 12.97 16.46
CA PRO A 61 -6.92 14.19 17.21
C PRO A 61 -8.37 14.70 17.17
N GLY A 62 -8.82 15.30 18.27
CA GLY A 62 -10.17 15.82 18.38
C GLY A 62 -10.44 16.39 19.78
N PRO A 63 -11.65 16.90 20.00
CA PRO A 63 -12.01 17.51 21.29
C PRO A 63 -11.79 16.55 22.46
N GLY A 64 -11.09 17.03 23.49
CA GLY A 64 -10.83 16.30 24.71
C GLY A 64 -9.89 15.10 24.60
N ARG A 65 -9.27 14.85 23.44
CA ARG A 65 -8.32 13.76 23.21
C ARG A 65 -6.90 14.21 23.48
N THR A 66 -6.17 13.45 24.27
CA THR A 66 -4.79 13.70 24.65
C THR A 66 -3.97 12.42 24.56
N GLU A 67 -2.65 12.50 24.71
CA GLU A 67 -1.77 11.33 24.81
C GLU A 67 -2.10 10.44 26.04
N ALA A 68 -2.65 11.02 27.10
CA ALA A 68 -2.91 10.34 28.36
C ALA A 68 -4.31 9.74 28.47
N ASN A 69 -5.20 9.98 27.51
CA ASN A 69 -6.56 9.50 27.57
C ASN A 69 -6.99 8.78 26.28
N VAL A 70 -8.12 8.12 26.35
CA VAL A 70 -8.85 7.59 25.19
C VAL A 70 -10.27 8.07 25.26
N VAL A 71 -10.75 8.70 24.19
CA VAL A 71 -12.15 9.12 24.04
C VAL A 71 -12.80 8.23 23.00
N GLY A 72 -13.81 7.47 23.41
CA GLY A 72 -14.41 6.47 22.53
C GLY A 72 -15.77 5.98 23.05
N ARG A 73 -16.06 4.76 22.71
CA ARG A 73 -17.28 4.05 23.09
C ARG A 73 -16.92 2.64 23.55
N HIS A 74 -17.75 2.05 24.39
CA HIS A 74 -17.58 0.65 24.74
C HIS A 74 -17.57 -0.24 23.51
N PHE A 75 -16.70 -1.25 23.54
CA PHE A 75 -16.59 -2.23 22.47
C PHE A 75 -17.93 -2.93 22.25
N TRP A 76 -18.54 -3.44 23.32
CA TRP A 76 -19.83 -4.11 23.28
C TRP A 76 -20.92 -3.25 23.93
N PRO A 77 -22.11 -3.12 23.31
CA PRO A 77 -22.47 -3.53 21.93
C PRO A 77 -22.10 -2.47 20.86
N GLY A 78 -21.77 -1.26 21.27
CA GLY A 78 -21.75 -0.08 20.41
C GLY A 78 -20.75 -0.15 19.26
N GLN A 79 -19.48 -0.46 19.56
CA GLN A 79 -18.45 -0.50 18.54
C GLN A 79 -18.55 -1.74 17.65
N VAL A 80 -18.91 -2.89 18.23
CA VAL A 80 -19.06 -4.15 17.48
C VAL A 80 -20.06 -4.01 16.35
N PHE A 81 -21.26 -3.51 16.61
CA PHE A 81 -22.28 -3.38 15.56
C PHE A 81 -21.88 -2.38 14.46
N ARG A 82 -21.17 -1.32 14.81
CA ARG A 82 -20.65 -0.37 13.80
C ARG A 82 -19.57 -0.98 12.93
N SER A 83 -18.64 -1.70 13.56
CA SER A 83 -17.56 -2.38 12.83
C SER A 83 -18.09 -3.49 11.92
N LEU A 84 -19.07 -4.28 12.40
CA LEU A 84 -19.75 -5.28 11.58
C LEU A 84 -20.56 -4.64 10.45
N GLY A 85 -21.27 -3.55 10.71
CA GLY A 85 -22.00 -2.82 9.68
C GLY A 85 -21.08 -2.31 8.58
N LEU A 86 -19.94 -1.71 8.95
CA LEU A 86 -18.92 -1.27 7.98
C LEU A 86 -18.31 -2.45 7.23
N PHE A 87 -18.02 -3.54 7.92
CA PHE A 87 -17.50 -4.76 7.30
C PHE A 87 -18.45 -5.30 6.23
N PHE A 88 -19.74 -5.47 6.56
CA PHE A 88 -20.71 -5.98 5.59
C PHE A 88 -20.98 -5.00 4.45
N LEU A 89 -20.98 -3.70 4.71
CA LEU A 89 -21.10 -2.69 3.65
C LEU A 89 -19.90 -2.77 2.70
N THR A 90 -18.69 -2.84 3.23
CA THR A 90 -17.47 -2.99 2.42
C THR A 90 -17.49 -4.30 1.62
N ALA A 91 -17.86 -5.41 2.26
CA ALA A 91 -18.00 -6.71 1.58
C ALA A 91 -19.03 -6.67 0.45
N ALA A 92 -20.17 -6.00 0.67
CA ALA A 92 -21.19 -5.82 -0.36
C ALA A 92 -20.67 -5.00 -1.55
N VAL A 93 -19.98 -3.88 -1.28
CA VAL A 93 -19.38 -3.06 -2.36
C VAL A 93 -18.35 -3.86 -3.15
N LEU A 94 -17.45 -4.60 -2.47
CA LEU A 94 -16.46 -5.43 -3.14
C LEU A 94 -17.09 -6.56 -3.96
N ALA A 95 -18.14 -7.20 -3.43
CA ALA A 95 -18.89 -8.23 -4.17
C ALA A 95 -19.57 -7.66 -5.42
N LEU A 96 -20.17 -6.47 -5.32
CA LEU A 96 -20.78 -5.79 -6.46
C LEU A 96 -19.73 -5.42 -7.52
N LEU A 97 -18.59 -4.87 -7.09
CA LEU A 97 -17.48 -4.57 -8.00
C LEU A 97 -16.96 -5.84 -8.68
N GLY A 98 -16.72 -6.91 -7.92
CA GLY A 98 -16.26 -8.19 -8.47
C GLY A 98 -17.26 -8.85 -9.41
N GLY A 99 -18.57 -8.67 -9.17
CA GLY A 99 -19.63 -9.20 -10.03
C GLY A 99 -19.91 -8.39 -11.29
N PHE A 100 -19.85 -7.06 -11.21
CA PHE A 100 -20.26 -6.19 -12.32
C PHE A 100 -19.10 -5.50 -13.04
N VAL A 101 -17.95 -5.33 -12.39
CA VAL A 101 -16.75 -4.69 -12.95
C VAL A 101 -15.66 -5.71 -13.10
N GLN A 102 -15.79 -6.57 -14.09
CA GLN A 102 -14.84 -7.67 -14.32
C GLN A 102 -13.73 -7.22 -15.26
N ILE A 103 -12.49 -7.31 -14.79
CA ILE A 103 -11.31 -6.94 -15.56
C ILE A 103 -10.88 -8.09 -16.50
N ASN A 104 -10.93 -9.32 -16.00
CA ASN A 104 -10.51 -10.52 -16.73
C ASN A 104 -11.65 -11.55 -16.83
N PRO A 105 -12.70 -11.31 -17.65
CA PRO A 105 -13.82 -12.25 -17.77
C PRO A 105 -13.39 -13.52 -18.50
N VAL A 106 -13.21 -14.62 -17.77
CA VAL A 106 -12.69 -15.89 -18.31
C VAL A 106 -13.50 -16.45 -19.46
N TRP A 107 -14.81 -16.19 -19.52
CA TRP A 107 -15.68 -16.62 -20.61
C TRP A 107 -15.46 -15.85 -21.91
N VAL A 108 -14.82 -14.65 -21.87
CA VAL A 108 -14.43 -13.90 -23.06
C VAL A 108 -13.12 -14.43 -23.64
N TYR A 109 -12.20 -14.83 -22.78
CA TYR A 109 -10.87 -15.33 -23.22
C TYR A 109 -10.90 -16.77 -23.71
N GLY A 110 -11.91 -17.55 -23.30
CA GLY A 110 -12.02 -18.97 -23.64
C GLY A 110 -10.96 -19.86 -22.96
N PRO A 111 -10.82 -21.10 -23.43
CA PRO A 111 -9.81 -22.02 -22.90
C PRO A 111 -8.39 -21.55 -23.22
N PHE A 112 -7.45 -21.96 -22.37
CA PHE A 112 -6.02 -21.69 -22.63
C PHE A 112 -5.55 -22.35 -23.94
N VAL A 113 -4.94 -21.54 -24.80
CA VAL A 113 -4.36 -21.98 -26.07
C VAL A 113 -2.85 -21.81 -25.99
N PRO A 114 -2.06 -22.91 -25.90
CA PRO A 114 -0.58 -22.84 -25.73
C PRO A 114 0.14 -22.10 -26.85
N SER A 115 -0.43 -22.04 -28.04
CA SER A 115 0.15 -21.37 -29.21
C SER A 115 -0.16 -19.86 -29.25
N ALA A 116 -1.00 -19.33 -28.37
CA ALA A 116 -1.27 -17.92 -28.29
C ALA A 116 -0.04 -17.20 -27.70
N VAL A 117 0.52 -16.23 -28.44
CA VAL A 117 1.73 -15.51 -28.07
C VAL A 117 1.49 -14.52 -26.94
N SER A 118 0.27 -13.98 -26.85
CA SER A 118 -0.13 -13.01 -25.84
C SER A 118 -1.54 -13.28 -25.33
N SER A 119 -1.82 -12.80 -24.12
CA SER A 119 -3.16 -12.81 -23.54
C SER A 119 -3.62 -11.37 -23.32
N PRO A 120 -4.89 -11.03 -23.61
CA PRO A 120 -5.45 -9.72 -23.27
C PRO A 120 -5.71 -9.54 -21.77
N ALA A 121 -5.39 -10.56 -20.96
CA ALA A 121 -5.56 -10.48 -19.51
C ALA A 121 -4.73 -9.35 -18.90
N GLN A 122 -5.38 -8.54 -18.07
CA GLN A 122 -4.74 -7.45 -17.35
C GLN A 122 -4.28 -7.92 -15.97
N PRO A 123 -3.21 -7.31 -15.41
CA PRO A 123 -2.79 -7.59 -14.05
C PRO A 123 -3.88 -7.17 -13.05
N ASP A 124 -3.90 -7.82 -11.89
CA ASP A 124 -4.78 -7.41 -10.80
C ASP A 124 -4.46 -5.96 -10.38
N TRP A 125 -5.49 -5.20 -10.02
CA TRP A 125 -5.36 -3.77 -9.73
C TRP A 125 -4.31 -3.45 -8.67
N TYR A 126 -4.11 -4.32 -7.66
CA TYR A 126 -3.14 -4.12 -6.58
C TYR A 126 -1.68 -4.35 -7.01
N ILE A 127 -1.44 -4.99 -8.17
CA ILE A 127 -0.12 -5.17 -8.78
C ILE A 127 0.09 -4.23 -9.97
N GLY A 128 -0.94 -3.51 -10.40
CA GLY A 128 -0.91 -2.61 -11.56
C GLY A 128 0.18 -1.56 -11.50
N TRP A 129 0.54 -1.06 -10.31
CA TRP A 129 1.65 -0.13 -10.13
C TRP A 129 3.01 -0.73 -10.53
N LEU A 130 3.22 -2.02 -10.27
CA LEU A 130 4.44 -2.72 -10.64
C LEU A 130 4.49 -2.96 -12.15
N GLU A 131 3.37 -3.35 -12.75
CA GLU A 131 3.22 -3.45 -14.21
C GLU A 131 3.49 -2.10 -14.88
N GLY A 132 2.94 -1.02 -14.35
CA GLY A 132 3.21 0.33 -14.85
C GLY A 132 4.66 0.73 -14.70
N ALA A 133 5.32 0.36 -13.62
CA ALA A 133 6.75 0.60 -13.46
C ALA A 133 7.57 -0.15 -14.52
N LEU A 134 7.19 -1.38 -14.87
CA LEU A 134 7.81 -2.15 -15.94
C LEU A 134 7.57 -1.51 -17.32
N ARG A 135 6.34 -1.04 -17.59
CA ARG A 135 5.96 -0.39 -18.87
C ARG A 135 6.59 0.98 -19.07
N LEU A 136 6.72 1.78 -18.01
CA LEU A 136 7.36 3.10 -18.06
C LEU A 136 8.88 3.03 -17.89
N GLY A 137 9.40 1.91 -17.43
CA GLY A 137 10.83 1.69 -17.24
C GLY A 137 11.64 1.94 -18.53
N PRO A 138 12.92 2.35 -18.41
CA PRO A 138 13.78 2.54 -19.57
C PRO A 138 14.16 1.20 -20.17
N ASN A 139 14.18 1.13 -21.51
CA ASN A 139 14.74 0.02 -22.27
C ASN A 139 16.28 0.10 -22.28
N TRP A 140 16.86 0.03 -21.10
CA TRP A 140 18.27 0.22 -20.89
C TRP A 140 18.87 -1.03 -20.23
N GLU A 141 19.85 -1.64 -20.89
CA GLU A 141 20.49 -2.90 -20.49
C GLU A 141 22.00 -2.74 -20.39
N PRO A 142 22.51 -2.07 -19.35
CA PRO A 142 23.95 -1.88 -19.18
C PRO A 142 24.66 -3.19 -18.87
N THR A 143 25.86 -3.34 -19.39
CA THR A 143 26.75 -4.44 -19.03
C THR A 143 27.75 -3.97 -17.97
N VAL A 144 27.70 -4.60 -16.79
CA VAL A 144 28.57 -4.29 -15.65
C VAL A 144 29.34 -5.56 -15.28
N PHE A 145 30.66 -5.48 -15.26
CA PHE A 145 31.56 -6.63 -15.01
C PHE A 145 31.27 -7.87 -15.87
N GLY A 146 30.92 -7.64 -17.15
CA GLY A 146 30.59 -8.71 -18.08
C GLY A 146 29.21 -9.35 -17.93
N VAL A 147 28.36 -8.81 -17.03
CA VAL A 147 26.99 -9.25 -16.83
C VAL A 147 26.05 -8.16 -17.32
N THR A 148 25.13 -8.50 -18.22
CA THR A 148 24.08 -7.60 -18.66
C THR A 148 22.99 -7.52 -17.61
N ILE A 149 22.66 -6.29 -17.19
CA ILE A 149 21.55 -6.01 -16.28
C ILE A 149 20.30 -5.80 -17.14
N PRO A 150 19.33 -6.73 -17.11
CA PRO A 150 18.14 -6.62 -17.96
C PRO A 150 17.25 -5.46 -17.52
N SER A 151 16.58 -4.83 -18.48
CA SER A 151 15.72 -3.66 -18.26
C SER A 151 14.65 -3.86 -17.15
N PRO A 152 14.04 -5.05 -16.95
CA PRO A 152 13.08 -5.26 -15.86
C PRO A 152 13.69 -5.30 -14.45
N PHE A 153 15.02 -5.34 -14.32
CA PHE A 153 15.65 -5.45 -12.99
C PHE A 153 15.33 -4.25 -12.10
N VAL A 154 15.49 -3.03 -12.60
CA VAL A 154 15.25 -1.83 -11.79
C VAL A 154 13.76 -1.68 -11.43
N PRO A 155 12.82 -1.65 -12.38
CA PRO A 155 11.40 -1.47 -12.05
C PRO A 155 10.78 -2.68 -11.36
N GLY A 156 11.21 -3.91 -11.67
CA GLY A 156 10.58 -5.13 -11.18
C GLY A 156 11.21 -5.74 -9.93
N VAL A 157 12.45 -5.37 -9.58
CA VAL A 157 13.16 -5.92 -8.41
C VAL A 157 13.63 -4.82 -7.47
N VAL A 158 14.37 -3.83 -7.98
CA VAL A 158 14.96 -2.78 -7.15
C VAL A 158 13.87 -1.88 -6.55
N LEU A 159 12.94 -1.41 -7.37
CA LEU A 159 11.86 -0.53 -6.92
C LEU A 159 11.00 -1.16 -5.80
N PRO A 160 10.42 -2.36 -5.99
CA PRO A 160 9.65 -2.98 -4.90
C PRO A 160 10.54 -3.33 -3.70
N GLY A 161 11.77 -3.77 -3.92
CA GLY A 161 12.72 -4.05 -2.84
C GLY A 161 13.00 -2.81 -1.98
N LEU A 162 13.26 -1.66 -2.61
CA LEU A 162 13.45 -0.39 -1.91
C LEU A 162 12.18 0.07 -1.19
N LEU A 163 11.02 -0.07 -1.82
CA LEU A 163 9.73 0.32 -1.24
C LEU A 163 9.45 -0.45 0.05
N PHE A 164 9.53 -1.78 0.01
CA PHE A 164 9.28 -2.61 1.19
C PHE A 164 10.36 -2.43 2.28
N THR A 165 11.62 -2.25 1.87
CA THR A 165 12.70 -1.94 2.80
C THR A 165 12.49 -0.59 3.47
N ALA A 166 12.08 0.44 2.72
CA ALA A 166 11.76 1.75 3.27
C ALA A 166 10.61 1.66 4.29
N PHE A 167 9.53 0.93 4.00
CA PHE A 167 8.44 0.73 4.94
C PHE A 167 8.89 0.00 6.22
N ALA A 168 9.71 -1.04 6.08
CA ALA A 168 10.22 -1.78 7.23
C ALA A 168 11.17 -0.95 8.11
N LEU A 169 11.99 -0.10 7.51
CA LEU A 169 12.98 0.70 8.21
C LEU A 169 12.47 2.07 8.68
N TRP A 170 11.36 2.56 8.14
CA TRP A 170 10.87 3.91 8.40
C TRP A 170 10.72 4.23 9.89
N PRO A 171 10.13 3.39 10.74
CA PRO A 171 9.99 3.70 12.17
C PRO A 171 11.34 3.93 12.86
N PHE A 172 12.35 3.18 12.48
CA PHE A 172 13.71 3.29 13.03
C PHE A 172 14.42 4.55 12.52
N ILE A 173 14.24 4.87 11.24
CA ILE A 173 14.79 6.09 10.63
C ILE A 173 14.14 7.33 11.26
N GLU A 174 12.82 7.35 11.39
CA GLU A 174 12.08 8.46 11.97
C GLU A 174 12.48 8.70 13.43
N ALA A 175 12.52 7.66 14.25
CA ALA A 175 12.95 7.76 15.64
C ALA A 175 14.38 8.31 15.76
N ARG A 176 15.28 7.92 14.85
CA ARG A 176 16.66 8.42 14.83
C ARG A 176 16.77 9.88 14.36
N LEU A 177 15.96 10.28 13.38
CA LEU A 177 15.98 11.66 12.85
C LEU A 177 15.32 12.67 13.79
N THR A 178 14.25 12.28 14.46
CA THR A 178 13.51 13.14 15.39
C THR A 178 14.07 13.11 16.80
N GLY A 179 14.83 12.06 17.18
CA GLY A 179 15.26 11.82 18.55
C GLY A 179 14.11 11.43 19.48
N ASP A 180 12.92 11.21 18.96
CA ASP A 180 11.74 10.85 19.73
C ASP A 180 11.55 9.32 19.70
N HIS A 181 11.67 8.71 20.87
CA HIS A 181 11.52 7.27 21.09
C HIS A 181 10.31 6.94 21.98
N ARG A 182 9.47 7.95 22.28
CA ARG A 182 8.28 7.75 23.11
C ARG A 182 7.17 7.06 22.34
N GLU A 183 6.32 6.36 23.08
CA GLU A 183 5.06 5.85 22.52
C GLU A 183 4.09 7.02 22.31
N HIS A 184 3.48 7.06 21.13
CA HIS A 184 2.47 8.05 20.77
C HIS A 184 1.12 7.38 20.57
N HIS A 185 0.11 7.89 21.27
CA HIS A 185 -1.26 7.37 21.20
C HIS A 185 -2.24 8.34 20.54
N LEU A 186 -1.82 9.59 20.35
CA LEU A 186 -2.58 10.60 19.62
C LEU A 186 -1.91 10.86 18.27
N LEU A 187 -2.66 10.72 17.19
CA LEU A 187 -2.19 11.05 15.84
C LEU A 187 -2.16 12.56 15.64
N ASP A 188 -1.22 13.00 14.82
CA ASP A 188 -1.18 14.39 14.34
C ASP A 188 -2.25 14.65 13.29
N TYR A 189 -2.75 15.89 13.23
CA TYR A 189 -3.45 16.32 12.04
C TYR A 189 -2.49 16.42 10.84
N PRO A 190 -2.90 16.05 9.63
CA PRO A 190 -2.01 16.07 8.46
C PRO A 190 -1.31 17.41 8.23
N TRP A 191 -1.98 18.53 8.52
CA TRP A 191 -1.42 19.88 8.37
C TRP A 191 -0.40 20.28 9.45
N GLN A 192 -0.29 19.53 10.55
CA GLN A 192 0.73 19.77 11.58
C GLN A 192 2.12 19.32 11.12
N ALA A 193 2.18 18.44 10.11
CA ALA A 193 3.42 17.98 9.51
C ALA A 193 3.42 18.21 7.98
N PRO A 194 3.54 19.47 7.50
CA PRO A 194 3.38 19.82 6.09
C PRO A 194 4.31 19.08 5.15
N LEU A 195 5.55 18.84 5.54
CA LEU A 195 6.52 18.11 4.73
C LEU A 195 6.13 16.62 4.62
N ARG A 196 5.69 16.00 5.73
CA ARG A 196 5.22 14.60 5.74
C ARG A 196 4.00 14.44 4.82
N LEU A 197 3.04 15.39 4.91
CA LEU A 197 1.87 15.39 4.02
C LEU A 197 2.28 15.55 2.55
N ALA A 198 3.20 16.45 2.25
CA ALA A 198 3.69 16.68 0.89
C ALA A 198 4.36 15.43 0.29
N LEU A 199 5.27 14.81 1.04
CA LEU A 199 5.97 13.61 0.61
C LEU A 199 5.01 12.42 0.45
N GLY A 200 4.08 12.24 1.38
CA GLY A 200 3.06 11.19 1.29
C GLY A 200 2.13 11.37 0.09
N SER A 201 1.69 12.62 -0.16
CA SER A 201 0.86 12.93 -1.33
C SER A 201 1.60 12.72 -2.65
N ALA A 202 2.89 13.09 -2.70
CA ALA A 202 3.73 12.83 -3.87
C ALA A 202 3.93 11.33 -4.10
N ALA A 203 4.24 10.56 -3.07
CA ALA A 203 4.38 9.11 -3.15
C ALA A 203 3.09 8.42 -3.61
N LEU A 204 1.94 8.83 -3.06
CA LEU A 204 0.64 8.32 -3.50
C LEU A 204 0.38 8.66 -4.97
N THR A 205 0.75 9.87 -5.42
CA THR A 205 0.61 10.26 -6.83
C THR A 205 1.48 9.39 -7.75
N ILE A 206 2.71 9.10 -7.37
CA ILE A 206 3.58 8.14 -8.10
C ILE A 206 2.86 6.79 -8.22
N PHE A 207 2.35 6.27 -7.12
CA PHE A 207 1.66 4.99 -7.09
C PHE A 207 0.44 4.98 -8.02
N VAL A 208 -0.38 6.04 -7.99
CA VAL A 208 -1.57 6.18 -8.86
C VAL A 208 -1.15 6.25 -10.34
N VAL A 209 -0.15 7.07 -10.68
CA VAL A 209 0.33 7.18 -12.07
C VAL A 209 0.87 5.85 -12.59
N LEU A 210 1.65 5.13 -11.77
CA LEU A 210 2.13 3.80 -12.13
C LEU A 210 0.98 2.81 -12.31
N THR A 211 -0.04 2.85 -11.44
CA THR A 211 -1.23 1.98 -11.58
C THR A 211 -1.98 2.26 -12.89
N VAL A 212 -2.15 3.54 -13.24
CA VAL A 212 -2.75 3.93 -14.52
C VAL A 212 -1.89 3.47 -15.71
N ALA A 213 -0.57 3.59 -15.59
CA ALA A 213 0.35 3.12 -16.61
C ALA A 213 0.34 1.60 -16.81
N GLY A 214 -0.03 0.84 -15.77
CA GLY A 214 -0.25 -0.61 -15.87
C GLY A 214 -1.38 -1.02 -16.82
N ALA A 215 -2.25 -0.08 -17.18
CA ALA A 215 -3.35 -0.28 -18.14
C ALA A 215 -3.20 0.58 -19.41
N ASN A 216 -1.97 1.03 -19.76
CA ASN A 216 -1.76 1.96 -20.86
C ASN A 216 -2.24 1.45 -22.23
N ASP A 217 -2.18 0.14 -22.48
CA ASP A 217 -2.66 -0.52 -23.70
C ASP A 217 -4.20 -0.39 -23.82
N ILE A 218 -4.94 -0.70 -22.76
CA ILE A 218 -6.41 -0.54 -22.75
C ILE A 218 -6.81 0.93 -22.85
N LEU A 219 -6.10 1.79 -22.12
CA LEU A 219 -6.35 3.24 -22.15
C LEU A 219 -6.08 3.82 -23.53
N ALA A 220 -5.03 3.38 -24.23
CA ALA A 220 -4.71 3.81 -25.57
C ALA A 220 -5.83 3.44 -26.56
N VAL A 221 -6.38 2.23 -26.46
CA VAL A 221 -7.51 1.79 -27.28
C VAL A 221 -8.77 2.62 -26.92
N PHE A 222 -9.06 2.82 -25.64
CA PHE A 222 -10.24 3.58 -25.20
C PHE A 222 -10.18 5.05 -25.62
N LEU A 223 -9.00 5.68 -25.54
CA LEU A 223 -8.76 7.07 -25.91
C LEU A 223 -8.51 7.26 -27.40
N ASN A 224 -8.37 6.16 -28.17
CA ASN A 224 -8.01 6.15 -29.58
C ASN A 224 -6.71 6.91 -29.88
N VAL A 225 -5.67 6.63 -29.08
CA VAL A 225 -4.33 7.17 -29.22
C VAL A 225 -3.30 6.05 -29.36
N GLU A 226 -2.13 6.37 -29.88
CA GLU A 226 -1.02 5.41 -29.94
C GLU A 226 -0.49 5.09 -28.53
N VAL A 227 -0.19 3.81 -28.27
CA VAL A 227 0.34 3.34 -26.97
C VAL A 227 1.64 4.05 -26.62
N GLU A 228 2.52 4.26 -27.61
CA GLU A 228 3.80 4.95 -27.43
C GLU A 228 3.60 6.39 -26.94
N ALA A 229 2.71 7.14 -27.62
CA ALA A 229 2.40 8.51 -27.25
C ALA A 229 1.83 8.62 -25.82
N LEU A 230 0.96 7.67 -25.43
CA LEU A 230 0.43 7.60 -24.07
C LEU A 230 1.52 7.25 -23.06
N THR A 231 2.42 6.33 -23.40
CA THR A 231 3.53 5.92 -22.53
C THR A 231 4.47 7.09 -22.26
N GLU A 232 4.85 7.87 -23.29
CA GLU A 232 5.69 9.06 -23.12
C GLU A 232 4.97 10.14 -22.30
N ALA A 233 3.67 10.36 -22.53
CA ALA A 233 2.89 11.28 -21.71
C ALA A 233 2.88 10.85 -20.24
N LEU A 234 2.68 9.56 -19.94
CA LEU A 234 2.69 9.02 -18.59
C LEU A 234 4.07 9.12 -17.93
N ARG A 235 5.17 8.99 -18.68
CA ARG A 235 6.53 9.25 -18.17
C ARG A 235 6.69 10.69 -17.71
N VAL A 236 6.19 11.65 -18.48
CA VAL A 236 6.19 13.08 -18.09
C VAL A 236 5.32 13.30 -16.86
N VAL A 237 4.11 12.73 -16.84
CA VAL A 237 3.19 12.83 -15.71
C VAL A 237 3.78 12.21 -14.45
N LEU A 238 4.51 11.10 -14.55
CA LEU A 238 5.17 10.43 -13.43
C LEU A 238 6.19 11.34 -12.72
N VAL A 239 6.80 12.27 -13.43
CA VAL A 239 7.76 13.23 -12.84
C VAL A 239 7.04 14.50 -12.38
N VAL A 240 6.18 15.07 -13.21
CA VAL A 240 5.58 16.38 -12.97
C VAL A 240 4.48 16.34 -11.91
N ALA A 241 3.56 15.36 -12.00
CA ALA A 241 2.40 15.33 -11.11
C ALA A 241 2.76 15.17 -9.62
N PRO A 242 3.68 14.29 -9.20
CA PRO A 242 4.08 14.18 -7.80
C PRO A 242 4.66 15.48 -7.23
N ILE A 243 5.45 16.20 -8.04
CA ILE A 243 6.03 17.50 -7.63
C ILE A 243 4.91 18.52 -7.41
N VAL A 244 4.00 18.64 -8.38
CA VAL A 244 2.87 19.58 -8.29
C VAL A 244 1.99 19.25 -7.10
N VAL A 245 1.58 17.99 -6.95
CA VAL A 245 0.70 17.55 -5.85
C VAL A 245 1.41 17.74 -4.50
N GLY A 246 2.69 17.40 -4.39
CA GLY A 246 3.47 17.60 -3.18
C GLY A 246 3.56 19.08 -2.78
N VAL A 247 3.85 19.97 -3.73
CA VAL A 247 3.91 21.42 -3.48
C VAL A 247 2.54 21.97 -3.08
N VAL A 248 1.48 21.55 -3.75
CA VAL A 248 0.10 21.96 -3.41
C VAL A 248 -0.26 21.48 -2.00
N ALA A 249 -0.02 20.21 -1.69
CA ALA A 249 -0.28 19.64 -0.38
C ALA A 249 0.49 20.37 0.73
N TYR A 250 1.76 20.69 0.49
CA TYR A 250 2.57 21.48 1.42
C TYR A 250 1.96 22.85 1.71
N ARG A 251 1.63 23.60 0.65
CA ARG A 251 1.05 24.95 0.77
C ARG A 251 -0.28 24.93 1.51
N LEU A 252 -1.17 23.98 1.17
CA LEU A 252 -2.46 23.83 1.83
C LEU A 252 -2.30 23.47 3.31
N ALA A 253 -1.34 22.61 3.65
CA ALA A 253 -1.04 22.26 5.03
C ALA A 253 -0.55 23.48 5.84
N VAL A 254 0.40 24.24 5.30
CA VAL A 254 0.92 25.46 5.94
C VAL A 254 -0.18 26.51 6.13
N GLU A 255 -1.04 26.68 5.13
CA GLU A 255 -2.17 27.63 5.22
C GLU A 255 -3.18 27.17 6.29
N ARG A 256 -3.52 25.88 6.32
CA ARG A 256 -4.44 25.32 7.33
C ARG A 256 -3.87 25.40 8.74
N ALA A 257 -2.56 25.18 8.91
CA ALA A 257 -1.89 25.29 10.20
C ALA A 257 -1.90 26.73 10.77
N ARG A 258 -2.03 27.75 9.92
CA ARG A 258 -2.14 29.14 10.34
C ARG A 258 -3.53 29.54 10.83
N ARG A 259 -4.56 28.75 10.53
CA ARG A 259 -5.93 29.04 10.99
C ARG A 259 -6.05 28.69 12.48
N PRO A 260 -6.77 29.50 13.26
CA PRO A 260 -7.03 29.15 14.64
C PRO A 260 -7.67 27.77 14.76
N PRO A 261 -7.39 27.02 15.81
CA PRO A 261 -8.10 25.77 16.09
C PRO A 261 -9.61 26.04 16.13
N GLU A 262 -10.38 25.20 15.45
CA GLU A 262 -11.83 25.24 15.60
C GLU A 262 -12.20 24.96 17.06
N ALA A 263 -13.17 25.72 17.59
CA ALA A 263 -13.64 25.53 18.96
C ALA A 263 -14.01 24.03 19.16
N PRO A 264 -13.60 23.42 20.26
CA PRO A 264 -13.85 22.02 20.50
C PRO A 264 -15.35 21.75 20.51
N ALA A 265 -15.83 20.95 19.56
CA ALA A 265 -17.14 20.36 19.67
C ALA A 265 -17.17 19.48 20.92
N THR A 266 -18.23 19.53 21.72
CA THR A 266 -18.41 18.69 22.90
C THR A 266 -18.21 17.22 22.54
N SER A 267 -17.26 16.55 23.19
CA SER A 267 -17.00 15.14 22.96
C SER A 267 -18.15 14.30 23.48
N ALA A 268 -18.95 13.74 22.59
CA ALA A 268 -19.96 12.76 22.96
C ALA A 268 -19.31 11.37 23.08
N GLY A 269 -18.71 11.05 24.23
CA GLY A 269 -18.09 9.73 24.41
C GLY A 269 -17.56 9.54 25.83
N ILE A 270 -17.38 8.28 26.20
CA ILE A 270 -16.73 7.89 27.45
C ILE A 270 -15.26 8.30 27.37
N ARG A 271 -14.74 8.93 28.42
CA ARG A 271 -13.33 9.29 28.54
C ARG A 271 -12.65 8.27 29.43
N LEU A 272 -11.56 7.72 28.94
CA LEU A 272 -10.69 6.83 29.71
C LEU A 272 -9.35 7.53 29.93
N ARG A 273 -8.88 7.55 31.18
CA ARG A 273 -7.52 8.00 31.51
C ARG A 273 -6.60 6.78 31.52
N ARG A 274 -5.41 6.95 30.99
CA ARG A 274 -4.39 5.92 31.06
C ARG A 274 -3.74 5.90 32.44
N THR A 275 -3.67 4.73 33.06
CA THR A 275 -3.02 4.52 34.36
C THR A 275 -1.53 4.28 34.17
N ALA A 276 -0.74 4.47 35.24
CA ALA A 276 0.71 4.34 35.21
C ALA A 276 1.18 2.91 34.87
N ASP A 277 0.36 1.92 35.12
CA ASP A 277 0.56 0.50 34.81
C ASP A 277 0.15 0.12 33.38
N GLY A 278 -0.26 1.13 32.57
CA GLY A 278 -0.67 0.94 31.17
C GLY A 278 -2.12 0.49 30.98
N GLY A 279 -2.92 0.42 32.06
CA GLY A 279 -4.35 0.19 32.04
C GLY A 279 -5.14 1.44 31.65
N PHE A 280 -6.47 1.35 31.76
CA PHE A 280 -7.39 2.47 31.53
C PHE A 280 -8.43 2.52 32.65
N GLU A 281 -8.74 3.72 33.15
CA GLU A 281 -9.82 3.99 34.09
C GLU A 281 -10.80 4.99 33.48
N GLU A 282 -12.08 4.83 33.77
CA GLU A 282 -13.13 5.75 33.33
C GLU A 282 -13.07 7.04 34.15
N VAL A 283 -13.08 8.18 33.44
CA VAL A 283 -13.07 9.50 34.07
C VAL A 283 -14.48 10.08 33.99
N GLU A 284 -15.10 10.30 35.14
CA GLU A 284 -16.42 10.97 35.24
C GLU A 284 -16.31 12.43 34.75
N GLU A 285 -17.34 12.90 34.02
CA GLU A 285 -17.46 14.30 33.61
C GLU A 285 -17.67 15.16 34.87
N GLY A 286 -16.61 15.80 35.33
CA GLY A 286 -16.69 16.72 36.48
C GLY A 286 -15.49 16.72 37.43
N ALA A 287 -14.57 15.77 37.32
CA ALA A 287 -13.32 15.76 38.09
C ALA A 287 -12.20 16.49 37.30
N SER A 288 -12.21 17.81 37.37
CA SER A 288 -11.11 18.69 36.91
C SER A 288 -10.27 19.16 38.08
#